data_e4dd2fc33b2421d359f8a7ff54e98917
#
_entry.id   e4dd2fc33b2421d359f8a7ff54e98917
#
_cell.length_a   1.000
_cell.length_b   1.000
_cell.length_c   1.000
_cell.angle_alpha   90.00
_cell.angle_beta   90.00
_cell.angle_gamma   90.00
#
_symmetry.space_group_name_H-M   'P 1'
#
loop_
_entity.id
_entity.type
_entity.pdbx_description
1 polymer ?
#
loop_
_entity_poly.entity_id
_entity_poly.type
_entity_poly.pdbx_seq_one_letter_code
_entity_poly.pdbx_strand_id
1 'polypeptide(L)'
;MKKVLVNIFLVALMTSFLLIILYPQDTREEIQSEETILPDIETPKITIYIPSEEDYMKQIKQLTERYDLSLTSSKQAAYYDNLLGDIEIQLNEIAQKNATIYASLEFNKFKKEHDEIRGVYFNGYLFNNLNKRESIEEILMSTNVNTLVIDVKTDNGHILFDTDVEEVSYLNNERVKFSKNEIQDLREIKDLYLIARLVVFQDPLFAKFFPDEAVFDSRLNKPYSQNGQFFLDPSSEKVQNYIVNIAVEACRLGFDEIQYDYIRYPDSNNKFMRFDTKNDFENRVNNINSFLSKSRKMLHNEGCLLSADTFGYILTNKQDGGIGQNLESIVENVDFISPMVYPSHYTNGSFGYQNPNKHPYEVITAALTDALDRGIDKDKIRPFLQGFWHSNEDIRNNIKAASDLKMDWLIWNILSVYELDSFSKLSE
;
A
#
# COMPACT_ATOMS: atom_id res chain seq x y z
N MET A 1 24.00 21.39 33.10
CA MET A 1 23.87 22.42 32.05
C MET A 1 24.72 22.17 30.81
N LYS A 2 26.07 22.18 30.88
CA LYS A 2 26.87 21.94 29.65
C LYS A 2 26.60 20.62 28.89
N LYS A 3 26.36 19.50 29.58
CA LYS A 3 26.05 18.21 28.91
C LYS A 3 24.66 18.17 28.25
N VAL A 4 23.67 18.86 28.83
CA VAL A 4 22.29 18.93 28.27
C VAL A 4 22.27 19.83 27.03
N LEU A 5 22.96 20.97 27.08
CA LEU A 5 23.13 21.84 25.91
C LEU A 5 23.91 21.15 24.78
N VAL A 6 24.92 20.35 25.11
CA VAL A 6 25.66 19.56 24.11
C VAL A 6 24.78 18.47 23.48
N ASN A 7 23.89 17.82 24.23
CA ASN A 7 22.97 16.83 23.67
C ASN A 7 21.89 17.48 22.82
N ILE A 8 21.31 18.61 23.20
CA ILE A 8 20.39 19.38 22.39
C ILE A 8 21.08 19.88 21.10
N PHE A 9 22.32 20.32 21.20
CA PHE A 9 23.11 20.74 20.04
C PHE A 9 23.47 19.56 19.12
N LEU A 10 23.74 18.37 19.68
CA LEU A 10 23.98 17.13 18.93
C LEU A 10 22.73 16.62 18.23
N VAL A 11 21.55 16.70 18.84
CA VAL A 11 20.27 16.36 18.22
C VAL A 11 19.94 17.35 17.10
N ALA A 12 20.13 18.64 17.30
CA ALA A 12 19.95 19.66 16.25
C ALA A 12 20.95 19.49 15.09
N LEU A 13 22.22 19.11 15.39
CA LEU A 13 23.22 18.80 14.38
C LEU A 13 22.92 17.49 13.64
N MET A 14 22.42 16.46 14.31
CA MET A 14 22.02 15.20 13.67
C MET A 14 20.80 15.39 12.74
N THR A 15 19.81 16.21 13.13
CA THR A 15 18.70 16.56 12.26
C THR A 15 19.12 17.42 11.08
N SER A 16 20.05 18.35 11.26
CA SER A 16 20.64 19.12 10.16
C SER A 16 21.50 18.25 9.24
N PHE A 17 22.20 17.26 9.78
CA PHE A 17 23.01 16.30 9.00
C PHE A 17 22.13 15.28 8.26
N LEU A 18 21.02 14.83 8.84
CA LEU A 18 20.02 13.99 8.16
C LEU A 18 19.36 14.73 6.98
N LEU A 19 19.06 16.03 7.16
CA LEU A 19 18.57 16.88 6.09
C LEU A 19 19.59 17.09 4.95
N ILE A 20 20.90 17.12 5.26
CA ILE A 20 21.99 17.24 4.27
C ILE A 20 22.21 15.91 3.52
N ILE A 21 21.98 14.78 4.17
CA ILE A 21 22.10 13.43 3.52
C ILE A 21 20.90 13.13 2.62
N LEU A 22 19.72 13.67 2.94
CA LEU A 22 18.48 13.47 2.14
C LEU A 22 18.34 14.44 0.96
N TYR A 23 19.19 15.47 0.85
CA TYR A 23 19.21 16.41 -0.28
C TYR A 23 20.62 16.54 -0.84
N PRO A 24 20.96 15.89 -1.97
CA PRO A 24 22.21 16.17 -2.67
C PRO A 24 22.24 17.64 -3.12
N GLN A 25 23.30 18.35 -2.71
CA GLN A 25 23.56 19.77 -3.00
C GLN A 25 24.04 19.97 -4.45
N ASP A 26 23.41 19.36 -5.45
CA ASP A 26 23.76 19.60 -6.84
C ASP A 26 22.52 19.84 -7.69
N THR A 27 22.07 21.07 -7.70
CA THR A 27 21.44 21.73 -8.87
C THR A 27 21.20 23.22 -8.55
N ARG A 28 22.26 24.02 -8.59
CA ARG A 28 22.14 25.44 -8.90
C ARG A 28 22.67 25.65 -10.31
N GLU A 29 21.86 25.36 -11.33
CA GLU A 29 21.97 25.97 -12.63
C GLU A 29 20.84 26.96 -12.82
N GLU A 30 21.21 28.24 -12.96
CA GLU A 30 20.30 29.31 -13.38
C GLU A 30 19.81 29.00 -14.80
N ILE A 31 18.54 28.62 -14.93
CA ILE A 31 17.88 28.57 -16.24
C ILE A 31 17.27 29.96 -16.47
N GLN A 32 17.91 30.74 -17.34
CA GLN A 32 17.25 31.86 -18.00
C GLN A 32 16.22 31.30 -18.98
N SER A 33 14.93 31.48 -18.70
CA SER A 33 13.85 31.08 -19.59
C SER A 33 13.29 32.30 -20.32
N GLU A 34 13.22 32.19 -21.64
CA GLU A 34 12.40 33.06 -22.49
C GLU A 34 10.91 32.90 -22.15
N GLU A 35 10.23 34.03 -22.02
CA GLU A 35 8.80 34.12 -21.74
C GLU A 35 7.97 33.56 -22.88
N THR A 36 7.18 32.50 -22.59
CA THR A 36 5.99 32.19 -23.37
C THR A 36 4.76 32.31 -22.47
N ILE A 37 3.92 33.28 -22.77
CA ILE A 37 2.70 33.63 -22.04
C ILE A 37 1.67 32.53 -22.27
N LEU A 38 1.34 31.74 -21.22
CA LEU A 38 0.16 30.91 -21.14
C LEU A 38 -0.76 31.40 -20.00
N PRO A 39 -2.10 31.28 -20.14
CA PRO A 39 -3.04 31.90 -19.21
C PRO A 39 -3.00 31.26 -17.83
N ASP A 40 -3.17 32.09 -16.81
CA ASP A 40 -3.22 31.79 -15.38
C ASP A 40 -4.21 30.65 -15.06
N ILE A 41 -3.68 29.48 -14.80
CA ILE A 41 -4.34 28.49 -13.98
C ILE A 41 -3.64 28.56 -12.62
N GLU A 42 -4.34 29.01 -11.58
CA GLU A 42 -3.86 29.00 -10.21
C GLU A 42 -3.53 27.57 -9.81
N THR A 43 -2.27 27.18 -9.96
CA THR A 43 -1.76 25.97 -9.32
C THR A 43 -1.80 26.19 -7.81
N PRO A 44 -2.37 25.27 -7.02
CA PRO A 44 -2.27 25.36 -5.57
C PRO A 44 -0.78 25.38 -5.22
N LYS A 45 -0.29 26.51 -4.72
CA LYS A 45 1.06 26.60 -4.16
C LYS A 45 1.09 25.69 -2.94
N ILE A 46 1.59 24.47 -3.11
CA ILE A 46 2.02 23.66 -1.97
C ILE A 46 3.24 24.35 -1.40
N THR A 47 2.98 25.23 -0.42
CA THR A 47 4.05 25.82 0.36
C THR A 47 4.50 24.77 1.36
N ILE A 48 5.56 24.05 1.03
CA ILE A 48 6.26 23.20 2.00
C ILE A 48 6.84 24.19 3.02
N TYR A 49 6.20 24.25 4.19
CA TYR A 49 6.73 25.04 5.31
C TYR A 49 7.90 24.23 5.90
N ILE A 50 9.10 24.57 5.49
CA ILE A 50 10.31 24.15 6.19
C ILE A 50 10.57 25.23 7.22
N PRO A 51 10.41 24.95 8.55
CA PRO A 51 10.68 25.95 9.59
C PRO A 51 12.11 26.42 9.45
N SER A 52 12.35 27.72 9.48
CA SER A 52 13.70 28.28 9.51
C SER A 52 14.40 27.93 10.83
N GLU A 53 15.72 27.99 10.86
CA GLU A 53 16.49 27.83 12.11
C GLU A 53 16.00 28.81 13.19
N GLU A 54 15.57 30.01 12.79
CA GLU A 54 15.00 31.03 13.65
C GLU A 54 13.65 30.60 14.24
N ASP A 55 12.79 29.91 13.46
CA ASP A 55 11.52 29.36 13.94
C ASP A 55 11.74 28.24 14.95
N TYR A 56 12.73 27.36 14.73
CA TYR A 56 13.11 26.34 15.69
C TYR A 56 13.66 26.96 16.98
N MET A 57 14.54 27.94 16.87
CA MET A 57 15.10 28.65 18.05
C MET A 57 14.02 29.41 18.81
N LYS A 58 13.04 29.97 18.12
CA LYS A 58 11.88 30.65 18.74
C LYS A 58 11.00 29.66 19.51
N GLN A 59 10.74 28.48 18.95
CA GLN A 59 9.99 27.44 19.65
C GLN A 59 10.74 26.88 20.85
N ILE A 60 12.05 26.60 20.71
CA ILE A 60 12.91 26.18 21.81
C ILE A 60 12.92 27.24 22.92
N LYS A 61 13.00 28.52 22.55
CA LYS A 61 12.97 29.61 23.51
C LYS A 61 11.62 29.73 24.22
N GLN A 62 10.50 29.59 23.50
CA GLN A 62 9.16 29.56 24.09
C GLN A 62 8.95 28.36 25.02
N LEU A 63 9.52 27.21 24.69
CA LEU A 63 9.49 26.03 25.54
C LEU A 63 10.36 26.24 26.79
N THR A 64 11.55 26.81 26.68
CA THR A 64 12.43 27.08 27.83
C THR A 64 11.91 28.21 28.73
N GLU A 65 11.19 29.21 28.21
CA GLU A 65 10.59 30.30 29.00
C GLU A 65 9.32 29.85 29.79
N ARG A 66 8.68 28.76 29.40
CA ARG A 66 7.51 28.20 30.13
C ARG A 66 7.86 27.49 31.41
N TYR A 67 9.12 27.31 31.71
CA TYR A 67 9.56 26.36 32.71
C TYR A 67 10.41 27.00 33.80
N ASP A 68 9.85 26.95 35.00
CA ASP A 68 10.46 27.51 36.21
C ASP A 68 11.73 26.73 36.57
N LEU A 69 12.88 27.41 36.51
CA LEU A 69 14.21 26.86 36.83
C LEU A 69 14.45 26.65 38.33
N SER A 70 13.45 26.84 39.18
CA SER A 70 13.55 26.69 40.63
C SER A 70 13.38 25.25 41.16
N LEU A 71 13.23 24.25 40.30
CA LEU A 71 13.02 22.84 40.67
C LEU A 71 14.24 22.20 41.29
N THR A 72 14.05 21.32 42.29
CA THR A 72 15.12 20.48 42.88
C THR A 72 15.71 19.53 41.84
N SER A 73 16.98 19.14 41.99
CA SER A 73 17.75 18.40 40.98
C SER A 73 17.05 17.11 40.47
N SER A 74 16.32 16.40 41.31
CA SER A 74 15.56 15.19 40.93
C SER A 74 14.31 15.52 40.13
N LYS A 75 13.60 16.61 40.46
CA LYS A 75 12.47 17.10 39.72
C LYS A 75 12.86 17.71 38.38
N GLN A 76 14.05 18.36 38.31
CA GLN A 76 14.61 18.85 37.07
C GLN A 76 14.93 17.71 36.11
N ALA A 77 15.49 16.59 36.59
CA ALA A 77 15.81 15.44 35.76
C ALA A 77 14.54 14.84 35.11
N ALA A 78 13.53 14.51 35.94
CA ALA A 78 12.26 13.97 35.45
C ALA A 78 11.53 14.94 34.50
N TYR A 79 11.67 16.23 34.73
CA TYR A 79 11.12 17.27 33.88
C TYR A 79 11.80 17.31 32.50
N TYR A 80 13.15 17.30 32.46
CA TYR A 80 13.88 17.27 31.20
C TYR A 80 13.66 15.96 30.43
N ASP A 81 13.49 14.83 31.11
CA ASP A 81 13.18 13.56 30.48
C ASP A 81 11.79 13.62 29.81
N ASN A 82 10.76 14.20 30.46
CA ASN A 82 9.45 14.41 29.85
C ASN A 82 9.51 15.39 28.67
N LEU A 83 10.25 16.51 28.80
CA LEU A 83 10.41 17.48 27.73
C LEU A 83 11.12 16.86 26.51
N LEU A 84 12.17 16.06 26.73
CA LEU A 84 12.85 15.36 25.65
C LEU A 84 11.93 14.34 24.98
N GLY A 85 11.11 13.63 25.75
CA GLY A 85 10.09 12.72 25.22
C GLY A 85 9.07 13.45 24.35
N ASP A 86 8.54 14.59 24.79
CA ASP A 86 7.59 15.40 24.03
C ASP A 86 8.22 15.94 22.71
N ILE A 87 9.49 16.39 22.78
CA ILE A 87 10.22 16.84 21.59
C ILE A 87 10.45 15.67 20.61
N GLU A 88 10.82 14.51 21.10
CA GLU A 88 11.03 13.32 20.28
C GLU A 88 9.74 12.90 19.58
N ILE A 89 8.60 12.93 20.28
CA ILE A 89 7.28 12.66 19.68
C ILE A 89 6.99 13.65 18.55
N GLN A 90 7.16 14.97 18.78
CA GLN A 90 6.91 15.99 17.77
C GLN A 90 7.84 15.85 16.56
N LEU A 91 9.12 15.55 16.76
CA LEU A 91 10.06 15.32 15.68
C LEU A 91 9.68 14.08 14.85
N ASN A 92 9.23 13.01 15.51
CA ASN A 92 8.75 11.82 14.82
C ASN A 92 7.47 12.09 14.01
N GLU A 93 6.55 12.90 14.52
CA GLU A 93 5.35 13.33 13.78
C GLU A 93 5.70 14.15 12.54
N ILE A 94 6.63 15.10 12.66
CA ILE A 94 7.10 15.91 11.53
C ILE A 94 7.82 15.03 10.50
N ALA A 95 8.70 14.14 10.94
CA ALA A 95 9.40 13.22 10.05
C ALA A 95 8.42 12.32 9.28
N GLN A 96 7.40 11.78 9.97
CA GLN A 96 6.37 10.96 9.34
C GLN A 96 5.53 11.75 8.33
N LYS A 97 5.17 12.99 8.66
CA LYS A 97 4.44 13.86 7.73
C LYS A 97 5.25 14.17 6.47
N ASN A 98 6.54 14.44 6.63
CA ASN A 98 7.44 14.68 5.50
C ASN A 98 7.62 13.42 4.64
N ALA A 99 7.75 12.25 5.26
CA ALA A 99 7.82 10.97 4.56
C ALA A 99 6.56 10.70 3.73
N THR A 100 5.37 10.97 4.30
CA THR A 100 4.09 10.86 3.57
C THR A 100 4.02 11.80 2.37
N ILE A 101 4.47 13.06 2.53
CA ILE A 101 4.52 14.03 1.43
C ILE A 101 5.46 13.52 0.34
N TYR A 102 6.66 13.07 0.72
CA TYR A 102 7.66 12.56 -0.22
C TYR A 102 7.15 11.35 -1.00
N ALA A 103 6.59 10.34 -0.34
CA ALA A 103 6.00 9.17 -0.98
C ALA A 103 4.89 9.53 -1.99
N SER A 104 4.14 10.61 -1.72
CA SER A 104 3.06 11.07 -2.58
C SER A 104 3.53 11.92 -3.77
N LEU A 105 4.75 12.44 -3.77
CA LEU A 105 5.21 13.39 -4.81
C LEU A 105 5.27 12.75 -6.19
N GLU A 106 5.89 11.57 -6.32
CA GLU A 106 6.04 10.87 -7.60
C GLU A 106 4.67 10.39 -8.11
N PHE A 107 3.79 9.90 -7.24
CA PHE A 107 2.41 9.57 -7.60
C PHE A 107 1.65 10.79 -8.12
N ASN A 108 1.72 11.91 -7.43
CA ASN A 108 1.02 13.13 -7.83
C ASN A 108 1.56 13.68 -9.16
N LYS A 109 2.87 13.56 -9.40
CA LYS A 109 3.49 13.91 -10.68
C LYS A 109 2.95 13.01 -11.78
N PHE A 110 2.96 11.69 -11.58
CA PHE A 110 2.43 10.71 -12.53
C PHE A 110 0.96 10.96 -12.85
N LYS A 111 0.12 11.19 -11.83
CA LYS A 111 -1.31 11.53 -11.98
C LYS A 111 -1.52 12.82 -12.77
N LYS A 112 -0.67 13.83 -12.58
CA LYS A 112 -0.73 15.08 -13.33
C LYS A 112 -0.45 14.90 -14.83
N GLU A 113 0.44 13.96 -15.17
CA GLU A 113 0.83 13.68 -16.56
C GLU A 113 -0.15 12.72 -17.24
N HIS A 114 -0.75 11.80 -16.52
CA HIS A 114 -1.58 10.71 -17.05
C HIS A 114 -3.06 10.76 -16.70
N ASP A 115 -3.48 11.66 -15.81
CA ASP A 115 -4.87 11.88 -15.39
C ASP A 115 -5.46 10.72 -14.55
N GLU A 116 -5.32 9.47 -14.99
CA GLU A 116 -5.85 8.26 -14.36
C GLU A 116 -4.80 7.15 -14.28
N ILE A 117 -4.89 6.33 -13.24
CA ILE A 117 -4.20 5.04 -13.14
C ILE A 117 -5.05 3.98 -13.85
N ARG A 118 -4.49 3.34 -14.85
CA ARG A 118 -5.11 2.27 -15.65
C ARG A 118 -4.18 1.07 -15.67
N GLY A 119 -4.46 0.08 -14.82
CA GLY A 119 -3.51 -0.99 -14.56
C GLY A 119 -3.97 -2.37 -15.01
N VAL A 120 -2.99 -3.22 -15.29
CA VAL A 120 -3.19 -4.65 -15.48
C VAL A 120 -2.27 -5.44 -14.56
N TYR A 121 -2.76 -6.59 -14.08
CA TYR A 121 -1.96 -7.51 -13.29
C TYR A 121 -1.06 -8.36 -14.18
N PHE A 122 0.20 -8.49 -13.76
CA PHE A 122 1.18 -9.39 -14.38
C PHE A 122 1.69 -10.39 -13.34
N ASN A 123 1.40 -11.67 -13.58
CA ASN A 123 1.81 -12.75 -12.69
C ASN A 123 3.34 -12.84 -12.62
N GLY A 124 3.90 -12.61 -11.45
CA GLY A 124 5.34 -12.58 -11.23
C GLY A 124 6.07 -13.88 -11.61
N TYR A 125 5.41 -15.05 -11.54
CA TYR A 125 6.01 -16.29 -12.03
C TYR A 125 6.25 -16.29 -13.55
N LEU A 126 5.49 -15.48 -14.29
CA LEU A 126 5.60 -15.39 -15.76
C LEU A 126 6.60 -14.31 -16.19
N PHE A 127 7.24 -13.62 -15.26
CA PHE A 127 8.12 -12.48 -15.55
C PHE A 127 9.21 -12.83 -16.57
N ASN A 128 9.81 -14.01 -16.49
CA ASN A 128 10.85 -14.50 -17.40
C ASN A 128 10.30 -15.27 -18.62
N ASN A 129 8.98 -15.27 -18.83
CA ASN A 129 8.38 -15.86 -20.01
C ASN A 129 8.30 -14.80 -21.13
N LEU A 130 9.15 -14.92 -22.15
CA LEU A 130 9.27 -13.94 -23.23
C LEU A 130 7.94 -13.66 -23.92
N ASN A 131 7.17 -14.69 -24.28
CA ASN A 131 5.88 -14.51 -24.96
C ASN A 131 4.88 -13.72 -24.11
N LYS A 132 4.92 -13.92 -22.78
CA LYS A 132 4.06 -13.19 -21.85
C LYS A 132 4.51 -11.74 -21.67
N ARG A 133 5.81 -11.51 -21.60
CA ARG A 133 6.36 -10.15 -21.57
C ARG A 133 5.99 -9.39 -22.85
N GLU A 134 6.25 -9.96 -24.01
CA GLU A 134 5.89 -9.36 -25.30
C GLU A 134 4.38 -9.02 -25.36
N SER A 135 3.51 -9.92 -24.89
CA SER A 135 2.07 -9.67 -24.84
C SER A 135 1.68 -8.51 -23.92
N ILE A 136 2.34 -8.38 -22.75
CA ILE A 136 2.10 -7.25 -21.83
C ILE A 136 2.67 -5.96 -22.42
N GLU A 137 3.86 -6.00 -23.00
CA GLU A 137 4.48 -4.85 -23.69
C GLU A 137 3.60 -4.34 -24.85
N GLU A 138 2.97 -5.25 -25.62
CA GLU A 138 2.02 -4.89 -26.66
C GLU A 138 0.80 -4.14 -26.08
N ILE A 139 0.22 -4.61 -24.97
CA ILE A 139 -0.87 -3.91 -24.27
C ILE A 139 -0.43 -2.52 -23.83
N LEU A 140 0.75 -2.40 -23.20
CA LEU A 140 1.27 -1.12 -22.72
C LEU A 140 1.48 -0.11 -23.86
N MET A 141 2.04 -0.57 -24.98
CA MET A 141 2.37 0.29 -26.11
C MET A 141 1.15 0.66 -26.98
N SER A 142 0.15 -0.22 -27.03
CA SER A 142 -1.01 -0.07 -27.94
C SER A 142 -2.26 0.48 -27.26
N THR A 143 -2.25 0.66 -25.94
CA THR A 143 -3.41 1.10 -25.16
C THR A 143 -3.05 2.25 -24.21
N ASN A 144 -4.07 2.73 -23.48
CA ASN A 144 -3.90 3.73 -22.41
C ASN A 144 -3.52 3.11 -21.04
N VAL A 145 -3.21 1.81 -20.99
CA VAL A 145 -2.70 1.17 -19.78
C VAL A 145 -1.33 1.77 -19.47
N ASN A 146 -1.14 2.22 -18.22
CA ASN A 146 0.04 2.93 -17.74
C ASN A 146 0.56 2.38 -16.41
N THR A 147 -0.02 1.29 -15.92
CA THR A 147 0.29 0.73 -14.61
C THR A 147 0.39 -0.79 -14.70
N LEU A 148 1.44 -1.35 -14.10
CA LEU A 148 1.58 -2.79 -13.90
C LEU A 148 1.53 -3.14 -12.43
N VAL A 149 0.70 -4.14 -12.09
CA VAL A 149 0.69 -4.80 -10.78
C VAL A 149 1.42 -6.12 -10.92
N ILE A 150 2.54 -6.29 -10.23
CA ILE A 150 3.42 -7.47 -10.35
C ILE A 150 3.54 -8.16 -9.00
N ASP A 151 3.35 -9.50 -8.97
CA ASP A 151 3.60 -10.26 -7.74
C ASP A 151 5.06 -10.19 -7.34
N VAL A 152 5.33 -9.80 -6.11
CA VAL A 152 6.65 -9.91 -5.45
C VAL A 152 6.66 -11.03 -4.40
N LYS A 153 5.49 -11.33 -3.79
CA LYS A 153 5.28 -12.48 -2.90
C LYS A 153 3.92 -13.12 -3.20
N THR A 154 3.92 -14.43 -3.41
CA THR A 154 2.74 -15.18 -3.89
C THR A 154 1.93 -15.82 -2.76
N ASP A 155 0.75 -16.33 -3.09
CA ASP A 155 -0.15 -17.05 -2.19
C ASP A 155 0.39 -18.39 -1.66
N ASN A 156 1.45 -18.90 -2.29
CA ASN A 156 2.21 -20.07 -1.82
C ASN A 156 3.39 -19.70 -0.92
N GLY A 157 3.58 -18.41 -0.63
CA GLY A 157 4.66 -17.89 0.21
C GLY A 157 5.99 -17.70 -0.51
N HIS A 158 6.06 -17.92 -1.83
CA HIS A 158 7.30 -17.70 -2.58
C HIS A 158 7.53 -16.20 -2.79
N ILE A 159 8.75 -15.74 -2.52
CA ILE A 159 9.25 -14.40 -2.80
C ILE A 159 9.98 -14.46 -4.14
N LEU A 160 9.68 -13.52 -5.04
CA LEU A 160 10.10 -13.59 -6.44
C LEU A 160 11.32 -12.72 -6.74
N PHE A 161 11.96 -12.17 -5.73
CA PHE A 161 13.20 -11.39 -5.82
C PHE A 161 14.19 -11.78 -4.72
N ASP A 162 15.46 -11.44 -4.90
CA ASP A 162 16.49 -11.64 -3.87
C ASP A 162 16.27 -10.67 -2.71
N THR A 163 16.35 -11.19 -1.48
CA THR A 163 16.05 -10.46 -0.27
C THR A 163 16.96 -10.89 0.88
N ASP A 164 17.36 -9.93 1.71
CA ASP A 164 18.16 -10.13 2.91
C ASP A 164 17.29 -10.33 4.17
N VAL A 165 15.97 -10.44 4.03
CA VAL A 165 15.06 -10.71 5.16
C VAL A 165 15.41 -12.06 5.80
N GLU A 166 15.77 -12.03 7.09
CA GLU A 166 16.32 -13.17 7.82
C GLU A 166 15.47 -14.44 7.70
N GLU A 167 14.15 -14.30 7.90
CA GLU A 167 13.21 -15.43 7.86
C GLU A 167 13.21 -16.12 6.50
N VAL A 168 13.47 -15.39 5.42
CA VAL A 168 13.49 -15.94 4.05
C VAL A 168 14.63 -16.93 3.86
N SER A 169 15.75 -16.73 4.55
CA SER A 169 16.89 -17.66 4.50
C SER A 169 16.52 -19.07 4.96
N TYR A 170 15.51 -19.23 5.81
CA TYR A 170 15.02 -20.53 6.30
C TYR A 170 13.99 -21.16 5.38
N LEU A 171 13.40 -20.40 4.44
CA LEU A 171 12.24 -20.87 3.66
C LEU A 171 12.58 -21.72 2.44
N ASN A 172 13.87 -21.94 2.11
CA ASN A 172 14.30 -22.56 0.85
C ASN A 172 13.62 -21.94 -0.38
N ASN A 173 13.63 -20.59 -0.43
CA ASN A 173 12.99 -19.82 -1.49
C ASN A 173 13.85 -19.85 -2.78
N GLU A 174 13.57 -20.79 -3.69
CA GLU A 174 14.30 -20.96 -4.97
C GLU A 174 13.54 -20.33 -6.17
N ARG A 175 12.68 -19.33 -5.93
CA ARG A 175 11.73 -18.84 -6.93
C ARG A 175 12.00 -17.41 -7.41
N VAL A 176 13.21 -16.90 -7.19
CA VAL A 176 13.61 -15.59 -7.71
C VAL A 176 13.35 -15.49 -9.21
N LYS A 177 12.69 -14.40 -9.64
CA LYS A 177 12.28 -14.16 -11.02
C LYS A 177 12.84 -12.87 -11.59
N PHE A 178 13.09 -11.88 -10.75
CA PHE A 178 13.57 -10.58 -11.20
C PHE A 178 14.44 -9.88 -10.13
N SER A 179 15.22 -8.96 -10.61
CA SER A 179 16.10 -8.07 -9.87
C SER A 179 15.67 -6.62 -10.03
N LYS A 180 16.37 -5.71 -9.35
CA LYS A 180 16.16 -4.26 -9.48
C LYS A 180 16.35 -3.79 -10.93
N ASN A 181 17.34 -4.30 -11.65
CA ASN A 181 17.61 -3.88 -13.03
C ASN A 181 16.42 -4.22 -13.93
N GLU A 182 15.86 -5.42 -13.79
CA GLU A 182 14.73 -5.85 -14.61
C GLU A 182 13.44 -5.07 -14.31
N ILE A 183 13.27 -4.58 -13.08
CA ILE A 183 12.17 -3.66 -12.73
C ILE A 183 12.41 -2.28 -13.36
N GLN A 184 13.67 -1.80 -13.39
CA GLN A 184 14.02 -0.55 -14.05
C GLN A 184 13.83 -0.62 -15.58
N ASP A 185 14.18 -1.75 -16.20
CA ASP A 185 14.00 -1.97 -17.65
C ASP A 185 12.53 -1.82 -18.09
N LEU A 186 11.56 -2.14 -17.21
CA LEU A 186 10.14 -1.91 -17.50
C LEU A 186 9.81 -0.43 -17.72
N ARG A 187 10.50 0.49 -17.05
CA ARG A 187 10.29 1.94 -17.19
C ARG A 187 10.86 2.50 -18.49
N GLU A 188 11.76 1.77 -19.15
CA GLU A 188 12.28 2.14 -20.47
C GLU A 188 11.25 1.89 -21.58
N ILE A 189 10.28 0.98 -21.37
CA ILE A 189 9.22 0.67 -22.34
C ILE A 189 8.24 1.84 -22.44
N LYS A 190 7.84 2.38 -21.30
CA LYS A 190 6.87 3.46 -21.15
C LYS A 190 7.02 4.07 -19.78
N ASP A 191 6.58 5.32 -19.61
CA ASP A 191 6.38 5.89 -18.28
C ASP A 191 5.30 5.09 -17.54
N LEU A 192 5.71 4.28 -16.57
CA LEU A 192 4.85 3.31 -15.86
C LEU A 192 4.80 3.60 -14.37
N TYR A 193 3.61 3.50 -13.80
CA TYR A 193 3.42 3.33 -12.37
C TYR A 193 3.49 1.85 -12.01
N LEU A 194 4.42 1.47 -11.14
CA LEU A 194 4.71 0.07 -10.81
C LEU A 194 4.22 -0.27 -9.40
N ILE A 195 3.35 -1.25 -9.30
CA ILE A 195 2.75 -1.73 -8.05
C ILE A 195 3.28 -3.13 -7.75
N ALA A 196 3.93 -3.31 -6.59
CA ALA A 196 4.35 -4.61 -6.09
C ALA A 196 3.21 -5.27 -5.29
N ARG A 197 2.59 -6.31 -5.84
CA ARG A 197 1.58 -7.07 -5.10
C ARG A 197 2.25 -8.11 -4.18
N LEU A 198 1.88 -8.08 -2.92
CA LEU A 198 2.42 -8.93 -1.86
C LEU A 198 1.28 -9.62 -1.12
N VAL A 199 1.22 -10.96 -1.18
CA VAL A 199 0.28 -11.77 -0.40
C VAL A 199 0.73 -11.82 1.06
N VAL A 200 -0.15 -11.39 1.99
CA VAL A 200 0.22 -11.13 3.40
C VAL A 200 0.03 -12.37 4.27
N PHE A 201 -1.19 -12.66 4.70
CA PHE A 201 -1.43 -13.64 5.75
C PHE A 201 -1.71 -15.06 5.23
N GLN A 202 -1.85 -15.29 3.93
CA GLN A 202 -1.82 -16.63 3.36
C GLN A 202 -0.40 -16.98 2.97
N ASP A 203 0.26 -17.84 3.73
CA ASP A 203 1.66 -18.21 3.53
C ASP A 203 1.95 -19.64 3.98
N PRO A 204 1.71 -20.64 3.13
CA PRO A 204 2.01 -22.03 3.45
C PRO A 204 3.49 -22.30 3.68
N LEU A 205 4.36 -21.53 3.01
CA LEU A 205 5.80 -21.73 3.12
C LEU A 205 6.30 -21.27 4.49
N PHE A 206 5.95 -20.07 4.92
CA PHE A 206 6.31 -19.56 6.24
C PHE A 206 5.70 -20.42 7.36
N ALA A 207 4.41 -20.77 7.26
CA ALA A 207 3.72 -21.59 8.25
C ALA A 207 4.36 -22.99 8.44
N LYS A 208 5.00 -23.53 7.41
CA LYS A 208 5.72 -24.80 7.49
C LYS A 208 6.99 -24.71 8.35
N PHE A 209 7.73 -23.59 8.27
CA PHE A 209 8.98 -23.40 9.00
C PHE A 209 8.76 -22.74 10.37
N PHE A 210 7.70 -21.97 10.50
CA PHE A 210 7.31 -21.26 11.73
C PHE A 210 5.86 -21.61 12.12
N PRO A 211 5.57 -22.87 12.48
CA PRO A 211 4.19 -23.32 12.72
C PRO A 211 3.51 -22.63 13.91
N ASP A 212 4.29 -22.11 14.86
CA ASP A 212 3.77 -21.37 16.02
C ASP A 212 3.23 -19.97 15.65
N GLU A 213 3.59 -19.45 14.47
CA GLU A 213 3.13 -18.17 13.94
C GLU A 213 1.89 -18.31 13.03
N ALA A 214 1.46 -19.55 12.80
CA ALA A 214 0.27 -19.82 11.98
C ALA A 214 -1.00 -19.86 12.84
N VAL A 215 -2.12 -19.53 12.22
CA VAL A 215 -3.44 -19.81 12.80
C VAL A 215 -3.52 -21.29 13.22
N PHE A 216 -3.93 -21.58 14.44
CA PHE A 216 -3.89 -22.93 15.01
C PHE A 216 -5.26 -23.60 15.01
N ASP A 217 -5.36 -24.87 14.61
CA ASP A 217 -6.57 -25.69 14.80
C ASP A 217 -6.47 -26.47 16.12
N SER A 218 -7.18 -26.02 17.14
CA SER A 218 -7.16 -26.61 18.47
C SER A 218 -7.74 -28.03 18.55
N ARG A 219 -8.53 -28.44 17.56
CA ARG A 219 -9.07 -29.81 17.47
C ARG A 219 -8.04 -30.79 16.95
N LEU A 220 -7.27 -30.36 15.95
CA LEU A 220 -6.28 -31.18 15.26
C LEU A 220 -4.87 -31.04 15.86
N ASN A 221 -4.70 -30.10 16.78
CA ASN A 221 -3.43 -29.76 17.42
C ASN A 221 -2.30 -29.48 16.41
N LYS A 222 -2.59 -28.66 15.41
CA LYS A 222 -1.66 -28.29 14.34
C LYS A 222 -2.08 -26.97 13.67
N PRO A 223 -1.22 -26.38 12.81
CA PRO A 223 -1.62 -25.21 12.01
C PRO A 223 -2.91 -25.47 11.22
N TYR A 224 -3.79 -24.46 11.23
CA TYR A 224 -5.04 -24.47 10.48
C TYR A 224 -4.78 -24.44 8.98
N SER A 225 -5.46 -25.31 8.24
CA SER A 225 -5.40 -25.34 6.78
C SER A 225 -6.78 -25.29 6.17
N GLN A 226 -6.92 -24.48 5.15
CA GLN A 226 -8.11 -24.41 4.30
C GLN A 226 -7.71 -24.74 2.86
N ASN A 227 -8.22 -25.84 2.32
CA ASN A 227 -7.88 -26.32 0.97
C ASN A 227 -6.36 -26.47 0.70
N GLY A 228 -5.60 -26.88 1.72
CA GLY A 228 -4.14 -27.01 1.61
C GLY A 228 -3.36 -25.70 1.80
N GLN A 229 -4.03 -24.57 1.91
CA GLN A 229 -3.44 -23.29 2.19
C GLN A 229 -3.39 -23.04 3.70
N PHE A 230 -2.32 -22.42 4.17
CA PHE A 230 -2.12 -22.06 5.56
C PHE A 230 -2.15 -20.55 5.73
N PHE A 231 -2.64 -20.11 6.90
CA PHE A 231 -2.74 -18.71 7.24
C PHE A 231 -1.86 -18.41 8.45
N LEU A 232 -1.17 -17.29 8.39
CA LEU A 232 -0.42 -16.74 9.51
C LEU A 232 -1.36 -15.97 10.43
N ASP A 233 -1.01 -15.89 11.72
CA ASP A 233 -1.79 -15.10 12.67
C ASP A 233 -1.56 -13.60 12.45
N PRO A 234 -2.60 -12.82 12.07
CA PRO A 234 -2.44 -11.38 11.86
C PRO A 234 -2.06 -10.61 13.12
N SER A 235 -2.24 -11.18 14.32
CA SER A 235 -1.85 -10.58 15.59
C SER A 235 -0.40 -10.82 15.98
N SER A 236 0.31 -11.76 15.31
CA SER A 236 1.72 -12.04 15.57
C SER A 236 2.63 -10.88 15.12
N GLU A 237 3.39 -10.32 16.05
CA GLU A 237 4.36 -9.27 15.75
C GLU A 237 5.46 -9.76 14.82
N LYS A 238 5.90 -11.02 14.96
CA LYS A 238 6.90 -11.65 14.10
C LYS A 238 6.42 -11.76 12.66
N VAL A 239 5.16 -12.18 12.46
CA VAL A 239 4.53 -12.22 11.13
C VAL A 239 4.46 -10.83 10.53
N GLN A 240 4.00 -9.84 11.30
CA GLN A 240 3.92 -8.46 10.83
C GLN A 240 5.29 -7.91 10.43
N ASN A 241 6.34 -8.14 11.23
CA ASN A 241 7.70 -7.69 10.92
C ASN A 241 8.24 -8.38 9.66
N TYR A 242 8.08 -9.69 9.53
CA TYR A 242 8.47 -10.44 8.33
C TYR A 242 7.86 -9.84 7.06
N ILE A 243 6.55 -9.59 7.06
CA ILE A 243 5.85 -9.04 5.89
C ILE A 243 6.31 -7.60 5.59
N VAL A 244 6.43 -6.74 6.62
CA VAL A 244 6.87 -5.35 6.45
C VAL A 244 8.30 -5.28 5.91
N ASN A 245 9.20 -6.14 6.38
CA ASN A 245 10.58 -6.18 5.89
C ASN A 245 10.65 -6.56 4.41
N ILE A 246 9.87 -7.57 3.96
CA ILE A 246 9.75 -7.92 2.53
C ILE A 246 9.19 -6.74 1.73
N ALA A 247 8.18 -6.07 2.24
CA ALA A 247 7.55 -4.93 1.57
C ALA A 247 8.51 -3.75 1.40
N VAL A 248 9.32 -3.46 2.42
CA VAL A 248 10.37 -2.44 2.37
C VAL A 248 11.44 -2.78 1.32
N GLU A 249 11.89 -4.03 1.27
CA GLU A 249 12.86 -4.43 0.25
C GLU A 249 12.26 -4.42 -1.17
N ALA A 250 11.00 -4.80 -1.32
CA ALA A 250 10.30 -4.66 -2.61
C ALA A 250 10.21 -3.19 -3.06
N CYS A 251 9.93 -2.26 -2.14
CA CYS A 251 9.98 -0.83 -2.44
C CYS A 251 11.37 -0.42 -2.98
N ARG A 252 12.44 -0.86 -2.34
CA ARG A 252 13.84 -0.55 -2.74
C ARG A 252 14.24 -1.13 -4.09
N LEU A 253 13.48 -2.09 -4.63
CA LEU A 253 13.65 -2.57 -6.00
C LEU A 253 13.25 -1.53 -7.05
N GLY A 254 12.46 -0.51 -6.67
CA GLY A 254 12.03 0.55 -7.56
C GLY A 254 10.54 0.51 -7.92
N PHE A 255 9.71 -0.15 -7.13
CA PHE A 255 8.27 0.00 -7.20
C PHE A 255 7.82 1.32 -6.57
N ASP A 256 6.70 1.88 -7.05
CA ASP A 256 6.12 3.13 -6.55
C ASP A 256 5.16 2.87 -5.39
N GLU A 257 4.59 1.67 -5.36
CA GLU A 257 3.55 1.28 -4.42
C GLU A 257 3.66 -0.20 -4.05
N ILE A 258 3.37 -0.51 -2.79
CA ILE A 258 3.17 -1.87 -2.32
C ILE A 258 1.68 -2.12 -2.14
N GLN A 259 1.16 -3.17 -2.77
CA GLN A 259 -0.23 -3.58 -2.68
C GLN A 259 -0.34 -4.88 -1.89
N TYR A 260 -1.02 -4.83 -0.74
CA TYR A 260 -1.23 -5.99 0.12
C TYR A 260 -2.49 -6.74 -0.26
N ASP A 261 -2.34 -8.00 -0.66
CA ASP A 261 -3.46 -8.94 -0.83
C ASP A 261 -3.49 -9.98 0.30
N TYR A 262 -4.61 -10.65 0.48
CA TYR A 262 -4.86 -11.55 1.62
C TYR A 262 -4.58 -10.90 2.98
N ILE A 263 -4.83 -9.59 3.07
CA ILE A 263 -4.79 -8.79 4.29
C ILE A 263 -6.05 -9.07 5.11
N ARG A 264 -6.18 -10.28 5.60
CA ARG A 264 -7.40 -10.77 6.24
C ARG A 264 -7.18 -12.03 7.08
N TYR A 265 -8.10 -12.25 8.00
CA TYR A 265 -8.28 -13.53 8.66
C TYR A 265 -8.80 -14.59 7.68
N PRO A 266 -8.65 -15.91 7.97
CA PRO A 266 -9.24 -16.95 7.14
C PRO A 266 -10.76 -16.77 7.02
N ASP A 267 -11.27 -16.85 5.79
CA ASP A 267 -12.72 -16.83 5.51
C ASP A 267 -13.32 -18.20 5.88
N SER A 268 -13.55 -18.42 7.15
CA SER A 268 -14.04 -19.69 7.68
C SER A 268 -14.75 -19.51 9.01
N ASN A 269 -15.87 -20.21 9.16
CA ASN A 269 -16.62 -20.32 10.41
C ASN A 269 -16.07 -21.41 11.35
N ASN A 270 -14.83 -21.85 11.19
CA ASN A 270 -14.24 -22.90 12.00
C ASN A 270 -13.99 -22.40 13.44
N LYS A 271 -14.86 -22.81 14.36
CA LYS A 271 -14.77 -22.44 15.80
C LYS A 271 -13.54 -23.00 16.54
N PHE A 272 -12.76 -23.87 15.89
CA PHE A 272 -11.54 -24.44 16.44
C PHE A 272 -10.27 -23.65 16.11
N MET A 273 -10.39 -22.63 15.23
CA MET A 273 -9.28 -21.70 15.00
C MET A 273 -8.93 -20.95 16.28
N ARG A 274 -7.65 -20.81 16.52
CA ARG A 274 -7.08 -20.03 17.62
C ARG A 274 -6.06 -19.06 17.06
N PHE A 275 -6.03 -17.91 17.67
CA PHE A 275 -5.14 -16.79 17.41
C PHE A 275 -4.56 -16.32 18.75
N ASP A 276 -3.48 -15.60 18.74
CA ASP A 276 -2.89 -15.03 19.95
C ASP A 276 -3.82 -14.03 20.63
N THR A 277 -4.63 -13.34 19.84
CA THR A 277 -5.69 -12.47 20.37
C THR A 277 -7.07 -13.15 20.24
N LYS A 278 -8.04 -12.65 21.02
CA LYS A 278 -9.42 -13.12 20.92
C LYS A 278 -9.98 -12.86 19.50
N ASN A 279 -10.57 -13.89 18.89
CA ASN A 279 -11.19 -13.77 17.57
C ASN A 279 -12.60 -13.16 17.65
N ASP A 280 -12.68 -11.87 17.84
CA ASP A 280 -13.91 -11.07 17.75
C ASP A 280 -13.73 -9.90 16.79
N PHE A 281 -14.80 -9.20 16.48
CA PHE A 281 -14.81 -8.09 15.52
C PHE A 281 -13.74 -7.03 15.86
N GLU A 282 -13.71 -6.57 17.10
CA GLU A 282 -12.83 -5.49 17.53
C GLU A 282 -11.35 -5.86 17.38
N ASN A 283 -10.95 -7.03 17.86
CA ASN A 283 -9.56 -7.48 17.75
C ASN A 283 -9.15 -7.74 16.30
N ARG A 284 -10.02 -8.36 15.47
CA ARG A 284 -9.68 -8.58 14.06
C ARG A 284 -9.46 -7.27 13.33
N VAL A 285 -10.36 -6.31 13.48
CA VAL A 285 -10.25 -5.00 12.83
C VAL A 285 -9.02 -4.24 13.34
N ASN A 286 -8.78 -4.23 14.66
CA ASN A 286 -7.63 -3.55 15.26
C ASN A 286 -6.30 -4.15 14.81
N ASN A 287 -6.18 -5.47 14.73
CA ASN A 287 -4.95 -6.14 14.30
C ASN A 287 -4.62 -5.80 12.84
N ILE A 288 -5.62 -5.84 11.95
CA ILE A 288 -5.42 -5.47 10.54
C ILE A 288 -5.03 -3.98 10.43
N ASN A 289 -5.74 -3.08 11.09
CA ASN A 289 -5.47 -1.65 11.02
C ASN A 289 -4.11 -1.27 11.61
N SER A 290 -3.73 -1.86 12.75
CA SER A 290 -2.42 -1.62 13.37
C SER A 290 -1.29 -2.08 12.45
N PHE A 291 -1.43 -3.23 11.81
CA PHE A 291 -0.48 -3.73 10.83
C PHE A 291 -0.38 -2.79 9.61
N LEU A 292 -1.51 -2.34 9.05
CA LEU A 292 -1.54 -1.42 7.92
C LEU A 292 -0.89 -0.08 8.28
N SER A 293 -1.23 0.48 9.43
CA SER A 293 -0.65 1.74 9.92
C SER A 293 0.87 1.64 10.08
N LYS A 294 1.36 0.55 10.68
CA LYS A 294 2.80 0.26 10.81
C LYS A 294 3.47 0.14 9.45
N SER A 295 2.88 -0.63 8.54
CA SER A 295 3.40 -0.85 7.18
C SER A 295 3.48 0.45 6.40
N ARG A 296 2.39 1.24 6.40
CA ARG A 296 2.33 2.54 5.71
C ARG A 296 3.43 3.48 6.18
N LYS A 297 3.62 3.56 7.50
CA LYS A 297 4.70 4.38 8.07
C LYS A 297 6.08 3.96 7.55
N MET A 298 6.36 2.66 7.53
CA MET A 298 7.65 2.15 7.08
C MET A 298 7.86 2.37 5.57
N LEU A 299 6.82 2.13 4.76
CA LEU A 299 6.88 2.29 3.31
C LEU A 299 7.00 3.77 2.89
N HIS A 300 6.29 4.68 3.56
CA HIS A 300 6.44 6.11 3.31
C HIS A 300 7.87 6.60 3.57
N ASN A 301 8.55 6.06 4.59
CA ASN A 301 9.95 6.38 4.86
C ASN A 301 10.89 5.92 3.73
N GLU A 302 10.51 4.92 2.96
CA GLU A 302 11.23 4.44 1.77
C GLU A 302 10.75 5.10 0.47
N GLY A 303 9.71 5.93 0.53
CA GLY A 303 9.16 6.64 -0.63
C GLY A 303 8.08 5.89 -1.40
N CYS A 304 7.56 4.76 -0.89
CA CYS A 304 6.47 4.01 -1.49
C CYS A 304 5.13 4.28 -0.84
N LEU A 305 4.06 4.24 -1.65
CA LEU A 305 2.69 4.23 -1.17
C LEU A 305 2.24 2.81 -0.78
N LEU A 306 1.18 2.73 0.00
CA LEU A 306 0.55 1.47 0.42
C LEU A 306 -0.88 1.39 -0.06
N SER A 307 -1.22 0.30 -0.74
CA SER A 307 -2.62 -0.07 -1.00
C SER A 307 -2.99 -1.44 -0.44
N ALA A 308 -4.27 -1.70 -0.33
CA ALA A 308 -4.81 -2.96 0.17
C ALA A 308 -5.91 -3.51 -0.73
N ASP A 309 -5.75 -4.77 -1.14
CA ASP A 309 -6.81 -5.52 -1.82
C ASP A 309 -7.85 -5.95 -0.79
N THR A 310 -9.09 -5.63 -1.05
CA THR A 310 -10.19 -5.95 -0.16
C THR A 310 -11.26 -6.76 -0.87
N PHE A 311 -12.00 -7.55 -0.11
CA PHE A 311 -13.17 -8.20 -0.70
C PHE A 311 -14.19 -7.18 -1.15
N GLY A 312 -14.73 -7.33 -2.37
CA GLY A 312 -15.70 -6.38 -2.93
C GLY A 312 -16.96 -6.22 -2.07
N TYR A 313 -17.37 -7.26 -1.31
CA TYR A 313 -18.54 -7.19 -0.44
C TYR A 313 -18.40 -6.20 0.73
N ILE A 314 -17.19 -5.80 1.13
CA ILE A 314 -17.04 -4.81 2.21
C ILE A 314 -17.54 -3.42 1.82
N LEU A 315 -17.66 -3.15 0.51
CA LEU A 315 -18.23 -1.89 0.03
C LEU A 315 -19.70 -1.76 0.42
N THR A 316 -20.43 -2.87 0.48
CA THR A 316 -21.87 -2.94 0.81
C THR A 316 -22.12 -3.39 2.25
N ASN A 317 -21.17 -4.05 2.90
CA ASN A 317 -21.31 -4.59 4.25
C ASN A 317 -20.59 -3.71 5.28
N LYS A 318 -21.29 -3.32 6.36
CA LYS A 318 -20.74 -2.52 7.46
C LYS A 318 -19.97 -3.33 8.49
N GLN A 319 -20.05 -4.65 8.43
CA GLN A 319 -19.30 -5.56 9.30
C GLN A 319 -18.01 -6.03 8.60
N ASP A 320 -17.07 -6.57 9.36
CA ASP A 320 -15.80 -7.09 8.83
C ASP A 320 -15.91 -8.44 8.12
N GLY A 321 -17.11 -9.01 8.02
CA GLY A 321 -17.36 -10.33 7.44
C GLY A 321 -16.65 -11.49 8.16
N GLY A 322 -16.12 -11.27 9.35
CA GLY A 322 -15.32 -12.25 10.09
C GLY A 322 -13.87 -12.34 9.65
N ILE A 323 -13.44 -11.46 8.74
CA ILE A 323 -12.09 -11.47 8.14
C ILE A 323 -11.22 -10.26 8.54
N GLY A 324 -11.74 -9.34 9.36
CA GLY A 324 -11.02 -8.17 9.83
C GLY A 324 -11.00 -6.99 8.86
N GLN A 325 -11.66 -7.09 7.70
CA GLN A 325 -11.75 -5.99 6.74
C GLN A 325 -12.98 -5.12 7.01
N ASN A 326 -12.77 -3.96 7.61
CA ASN A 326 -13.79 -2.92 7.77
C ASN A 326 -13.45 -1.73 6.90
N LEU A 327 -14.35 -1.34 6.00
CA LEU A 327 -14.08 -0.36 4.93
C LEU A 327 -13.59 0.97 5.49
N GLU A 328 -14.36 1.57 6.42
CA GLU A 328 -14.07 2.89 6.96
C GLU A 328 -12.68 2.96 7.62
N SER A 329 -12.35 1.93 8.40
CA SER A 329 -11.09 1.91 9.14
C SER A 329 -9.88 1.53 8.28
N ILE A 330 -10.03 0.66 7.27
CA ILE A 330 -8.94 0.34 6.35
C ILE A 330 -8.51 1.57 5.55
N VAL A 331 -9.48 2.33 5.00
CA VAL A 331 -9.22 3.53 4.18
C VAL A 331 -8.39 4.59 4.93
N GLU A 332 -8.50 4.66 6.25
CA GLU A 332 -7.70 5.57 7.07
C GLU A 332 -6.22 5.14 7.20
N ASN A 333 -5.95 3.83 7.05
CA ASN A 333 -4.64 3.23 7.31
C ASN A 333 -3.85 2.90 6.04
N VAL A 334 -4.40 3.16 4.84
CA VAL A 334 -3.73 2.99 3.55
C VAL A 334 -3.83 4.24 2.69
N ASP A 335 -3.07 4.31 1.60
CA ASP A 335 -3.19 5.38 0.62
C ASP A 335 -4.34 5.09 -0.34
N PHE A 336 -4.49 3.83 -0.78
CA PHE A 336 -5.59 3.37 -1.63
C PHE A 336 -6.15 2.04 -1.15
N ILE A 337 -7.41 1.79 -1.47
CA ILE A 337 -8.00 0.44 -1.44
C ILE A 337 -8.26 -0.04 -2.86
N SER A 338 -8.05 -1.34 -3.09
CA SER A 338 -8.40 -2.00 -4.34
C SER A 338 -9.45 -3.08 -4.09
N PRO A 339 -10.74 -2.71 -3.98
CA PRO A 339 -11.79 -3.69 -3.77
C PRO A 339 -11.93 -4.58 -5.00
N MET A 340 -11.97 -5.90 -4.78
CA MET A 340 -12.15 -6.93 -5.81
C MET A 340 -13.63 -7.02 -6.20
N VAL A 341 -14.07 -6.11 -7.08
CA VAL A 341 -15.47 -6.04 -7.53
C VAL A 341 -15.69 -6.95 -8.73
N TYR A 342 -15.61 -8.25 -8.51
CA TYR A 342 -15.78 -9.26 -9.55
C TYR A 342 -17.23 -9.70 -9.65
N PRO A 343 -17.97 -9.38 -10.75
CA PRO A 343 -19.38 -9.74 -10.89
C PRO A 343 -19.68 -11.23 -10.69
N SER A 344 -18.73 -12.12 -11.07
CA SER A 344 -18.87 -13.57 -10.86
C SER A 344 -18.80 -14.02 -9.40
N HIS A 345 -18.29 -13.18 -8.48
CA HIS A 345 -18.15 -13.50 -7.07
C HIS A 345 -19.34 -13.02 -6.21
N TYR A 346 -20.26 -12.24 -6.79
CA TYR A 346 -21.49 -11.88 -6.11
C TYR A 346 -22.52 -13.00 -6.25
N THR A 347 -23.28 -13.24 -5.18
CA THR A 347 -24.31 -14.28 -5.15
C THR A 347 -25.51 -13.90 -6.04
N ASN A 348 -26.23 -14.91 -6.52
CA ASN A 348 -27.48 -14.69 -7.25
C ASN A 348 -28.43 -13.81 -6.44
N GLY A 349 -29.02 -12.82 -7.09
CA GLY A 349 -29.91 -11.83 -6.49
C GLY A 349 -29.19 -10.57 -5.98
N SER A 350 -27.86 -10.53 -5.92
CA SER A 350 -27.11 -9.32 -5.56
C SER A 350 -27.44 -8.18 -6.51
N PHE A 351 -27.60 -6.98 -5.97
CA PHE A 351 -27.97 -5.75 -6.70
C PHE A 351 -29.24 -5.91 -7.56
N GLY A 352 -30.12 -6.87 -7.24
CA GLY A 352 -31.36 -7.16 -7.98
C GLY A 352 -31.19 -8.04 -9.21
N TYR A 353 -29.99 -8.52 -9.51
CA TYR A 353 -29.73 -9.37 -10.68
C TYR A 353 -29.67 -10.85 -10.31
N GLN A 354 -30.50 -11.66 -11.00
CA GLN A 354 -30.50 -13.12 -10.80
C GLN A 354 -29.13 -13.75 -11.12
N ASN A 355 -28.38 -13.18 -12.06
CA ASN A 355 -27.02 -13.58 -12.36
C ASN A 355 -26.14 -12.32 -12.51
N PRO A 356 -25.51 -11.86 -11.42
CA PRO A 356 -24.66 -10.64 -11.45
C PRO A 356 -23.56 -10.67 -12.52
N ASN A 357 -22.99 -11.85 -12.82
CA ASN A 357 -21.94 -12.00 -13.84
C ASN A 357 -22.36 -11.60 -15.26
N LYS A 358 -23.66 -11.51 -15.54
CA LYS A 358 -24.18 -11.05 -16.83
C LYS A 358 -24.49 -9.55 -16.88
N HIS A 359 -24.23 -8.84 -15.79
CA HIS A 359 -24.52 -7.42 -15.63
C HIS A 359 -23.29 -6.69 -15.04
N PRO A 360 -22.11 -6.80 -15.72
CA PRO A 360 -20.86 -6.34 -15.14
C PRO A 360 -20.86 -4.84 -14.86
N TYR A 361 -21.38 -4.02 -15.77
CA TYR A 361 -21.44 -2.57 -15.59
C TYR A 361 -22.29 -2.17 -14.38
N GLU A 362 -23.50 -2.69 -14.29
CA GLU A 362 -24.46 -2.32 -13.26
C GLU A 362 -24.02 -2.80 -11.88
N VAL A 363 -23.47 -4.01 -11.79
CA VAL A 363 -23.00 -4.61 -10.53
C VAL A 363 -21.81 -3.83 -9.97
N ILE A 364 -20.84 -3.50 -10.82
CA ILE A 364 -19.66 -2.74 -10.41
C ILE A 364 -20.07 -1.32 -10.02
N THR A 365 -20.90 -0.65 -10.84
CA THR A 365 -21.39 0.70 -10.54
C THR A 365 -22.12 0.72 -9.20
N ALA A 366 -23.02 -0.24 -8.94
CA ALA A 366 -23.76 -0.30 -7.68
C ALA A 366 -22.82 -0.52 -6.48
N ALA A 367 -21.88 -1.48 -6.58
CA ALA A 367 -20.94 -1.75 -5.49
C ALA A 367 -20.04 -0.55 -5.16
N LEU A 368 -19.53 0.16 -6.17
CA LEU A 368 -18.69 1.35 -5.97
C LEU A 368 -19.53 2.53 -5.45
N THR A 369 -20.77 2.71 -5.91
CA THR A 369 -21.70 3.74 -5.42
C THR A 369 -22.01 3.53 -3.94
N ASP A 370 -22.23 2.29 -3.49
CA ASP A 370 -22.43 2.01 -2.06
C ASP A 370 -21.28 2.51 -1.19
N ALA A 371 -20.02 2.41 -1.65
CA ALA A 371 -18.86 2.97 -0.94
C ALA A 371 -18.88 4.50 -0.90
N LEU A 372 -19.24 5.15 -2.02
CA LEU A 372 -19.38 6.61 -2.08
C LEU A 372 -20.48 7.11 -1.15
N ASP A 373 -21.62 6.42 -1.11
CA ASP A 373 -22.76 6.75 -0.23
C ASP A 373 -22.41 6.58 1.27
N ARG A 374 -21.39 5.78 1.57
CA ARG A 374 -20.81 5.65 2.90
C ARG A 374 -19.80 6.76 3.23
N GLY A 375 -19.56 7.69 2.32
CA GLY A 375 -18.66 8.83 2.49
C GLY A 375 -17.19 8.54 2.21
N ILE A 376 -16.88 7.41 1.58
CA ILE A 376 -15.50 7.10 1.17
C ILE A 376 -15.11 7.98 -0.02
N ASP A 377 -13.95 8.60 0.08
CA ASP A 377 -13.40 9.41 -1.01
C ASP A 377 -13.09 8.54 -2.23
N LYS A 378 -13.66 8.91 -3.40
CA LYS A 378 -13.44 8.19 -4.66
C LYS A 378 -11.96 8.09 -5.04
N ASP A 379 -11.16 9.10 -4.71
CA ASP A 379 -9.75 9.16 -5.05
C ASP A 379 -8.89 8.18 -4.21
N LYS A 380 -9.48 7.57 -3.18
CA LYS A 380 -8.91 6.46 -2.42
C LYS A 380 -9.33 5.08 -2.92
N ILE A 381 -10.27 5.02 -3.86
CA ILE A 381 -10.80 3.75 -4.39
C ILE A 381 -10.25 3.49 -5.78
N ARG A 382 -9.52 2.40 -5.93
CA ARG A 382 -8.99 1.92 -7.22
C ARG A 382 -9.34 0.44 -7.38
N PRO A 383 -10.57 0.12 -7.85
CA PRO A 383 -11.07 -1.25 -7.86
C PRO A 383 -10.22 -2.18 -8.73
N PHE A 384 -10.08 -3.44 -8.29
CA PHE A 384 -9.73 -4.54 -9.16
C PHE A 384 -10.99 -5.01 -9.91
N LEU A 385 -10.92 -4.96 -11.23
CA LEU A 385 -11.95 -5.35 -12.16
C LEU A 385 -11.68 -6.77 -12.69
N GLN A 386 -12.74 -7.49 -13.02
CA GLN A 386 -12.66 -8.87 -13.49
C GLN A 386 -12.16 -8.93 -14.94
N GLY A 387 -10.97 -9.52 -15.16
CA GLY A 387 -10.39 -9.78 -16.47
C GLY A 387 -10.38 -11.28 -16.86
N PHE A 388 -11.05 -12.15 -16.08
CA PHE A 388 -11.13 -13.60 -16.29
C PHE A 388 -12.61 -14.02 -16.49
N TRP A 389 -12.87 -15.07 -17.29
CA TRP A 389 -14.21 -15.58 -17.59
C TRP A 389 -15.17 -14.53 -18.19
N HIS A 390 -14.67 -13.42 -18.65
CA HIS A 390 -15.41 -12.34 -19.30
C HIS A 390 -14.97 -12.23 -20.76
N SER A 391 -15.90 -11.83 -21.62
CA SER A 391 -15.59 -11.40 -22.99
C SER A 391 -14.92 -10.03 -23.00
N ASN A 392 -14.34 -9.65 -24.13
CA ASN A 392 -13.76 -8.31 -24.30
C ASN A 392 -14.80 -7.20 -24.05
N GLU A 393 -16.07 -7.44 -24.42
CA GLU A 393 -17.19 -6.52 -24.17
C GLU A 393 -17.49 -6.39 -22.67
N ASP A 394 -17.51 -7.51 -21.93
CA ASP A 394 -17.72 -7.47 -20.47
C ASP A 394 -16.57 -6.74 -19.77
N ILE A 395 -15.32 -6.93 -20.22
CA ILE A 395 -14.15 -6.21 -19.66
C ILE A 395 -14.27 -4.71 -19.95
N ARG A 396 -14.67 -4.31 -21.15
CA ARG A 396 -14.95 -2.88 -21.46
C ARG A 396 -16.06 -2.32 -20.57
N ASN A 397 -17.10 -3.09 -20.29
CA ASN A 397 -18.18 -2.69 -19.38
C ASN A 397 -17.68 -2.55 -17.94
N ASN A 398 -16.78 -3.44 -17.47
CA ASN A 398 -16.11 -3.31 -16.19
C ASN A 398 -15.32 -1.98 -16.11
N ILE A 399 -14.49 -1.69 -17.11
CA ILE A 399 -13.70 -0.45 -17.21
C ILE A 399 -14.63 0.77 -17.22
N LYS A 400 -15.68 0.72 -18.05
CA LYS A 400 -16.64 1.81 -18.17
C LYS A 400 -17.31 2.14 -16.85
N ALA A 401 -17.68 1.15 -16.05
CA ALA A 401 -18.30 1.36 -14.74
C ALA A 401 -17.41 2.16 -13.77
N ALA A 402 -16.11 1.85 -13.70
CA ALA A 402 -15.18 2.61 -12.89
C ALA A 402 -14.89 4.00 -13.46
N SER A 403 -14.69 4.10 -14.79
CA SER A 403 -14.38 5.37 -15.48
C SER A 403 -15.55 6.36 -15.44
N ASP A 404 -16.80 5.92 -15.54
CA ASP A 404 -17.99 6.80 -15.41
C ASP A 404 -18.08 7.41 -14.01
N LEU A 405 -17.57 6.72 -12.98
CA LEU A 405 -17.43 7.24 -11.62
C LEU A 405 -16.15 8.04 -11.41
N LYS A 406 -15.33 8.22 -12.46
CA LYS A 406 -14.02 8.91 -12.42
C LYS A 406 -13.09 8.30 -11.39
N MET A 407 -13.02 6.99 -11.36
CA MET A 407 -12.12 6.21 -10.52
C MET A 407 -10.99 5.62 -11.36
N ASP A 408 -9.80 5.58 -10.81
CA ASP A 408 -8.70 4.73 -11.26
C ASP A 408 -9.13 3.26 -11.22
N TRP A 409 -8.48 2.39 -12.00
CA TRP A 409 -8.84 0.97 -12.03
C TRP A 409 -7.66 0.06 -12.33
N LEU A 410 -7.76 -1.18 -11.86
CA LEU A 410 -6.85 -2.28 -12.15
C LEU A 410 -7.65 -3.47 -12.70
N ILE A 411 -7.08 -4.27 -13.61
CA ILE A 411 -7.70 -5.50 -14.11
C ILE A 411 -6.93 -6.71 -13.62
N TRP A 412 -7.65 -7.65 -13.04
CA TRP A 412 -7.12 -8.93 -12.57
C TRP A 412 -7.35 -10.05 -13.57
N ASN A 413 -6.27 -10.69 -14.02
CA ASN A 413 -6.29 -11.97 -14.72
C ASN A 413 -5.07 -12.80 -14.32
N ILE A 414 -5.26 -13.88 -13.58
CA ILE A 414 -4.17 -14.72 -13.03
C ILE A 414 -3.23 -15.29 -14.10
N LEU A 415 -3.71 -15.47 -15.33
CA LEU A 415 -2.92 -15.97 -16.46
C LEU A 415 -2.21 -14.83 -17.20
N SER A 416 -2.43 -13.57 -16.81
CA SER A 416 -1.93 -12.37 -17.50
C SER A 416 -2.20 -12.43 -19.01
N VAL A 417 -3.44 -12.71 -19.37
CA VAL A 417 -3.92 -12.75 -20.76
C VAL A 417 -4.89 -11.61 -20.97
N TYR A 418 -4.52 -10.73 -21.87
CA TYR A 418 -5.30 -9.54 -22.24
C TYR A 418 -5.34 -9.41 -23.75
N GLU A 419 -6.47 -8.96 -24.26
CA GLU A 419 -6.65 -8.67 -25.69
C GLU A 419 -6.82 -7.16 -25.90
N LEU A 420 -6.24 -6.60 -26.94
CA LEU A 420 -6.30 -5.16 -27.24
C LEU A 420 -7.75 -4.64 -27.30
N ASP A 421 -8.66 -5.46 -27.82
CA ASP A 421 -10.08 -5.12 -27.92
C ASP A 421 -10.75 -4.87 -26.55
N SER A 422 -10.20 -5.45 -25.47
CA SER A 422 -10.70 -5.20 -24.11
C SER A 422 -10.49 -3.76 -23.64
N PHE A 423 -9.55 -3.03 -24.23
CA PHE A 423 -9.18 -1.67 -23.86
C PHE A 423 -9.65 -0.63 -24.88
N SER A 424 -10.31 -1.05 -25.97
CA SER A 424 -10.89 -0.13 -26.95
C SER A 424 -12.06 0.65 -26.32
N LYS A 425 -12.21 1.94 -26.71
CA LYS A 425 -13.39 2.70 -26.27
C LYS A 425 -14.66 1.99 -26.75
N LEU A 426 -15.63 1.84 -25.87
CA LEU A 426 -17.00 1.47 -26.28
C LEU A 426 -17.49 2.54 -27.25
N SER A 427 -17.91 2.15 -28.46
CA SER A 427 -18.62 3.06 -29.36
C SER A 427 -19.88 3.56 -28.65
N GLU A 428 -20.02 4.87 -28.54
CA GLU A 428 -21.23 5.53 -28.03
C GLU A 428 -22.48 5.10 -28.77
#